data_2c5fdbda59d4d04007e89a0b420979c5
#
_entry.id   2c5fdbda59d4d04007e89a0b420979c5
#
_cell.length_a   1.000
_cell.length_b   1.000
_cell.length_c   1.000
_cell.angle_alpha   90.00
_cell.angle_beta   90.00
_cell.angle_gamma   90.00
#
_symmetry.space_group_name_H-M   'P 1'
#
loop_
_entity.id
_entity.type
_entity.pdbx_description
1 polymer ?
#
loop_
_entity_poly.entity_id
_entity_poly.type
_entity_poly.pdbx_seq_one_letter_code
_entity_poly.pdbx_strand_id
1 'polypeptide(L)'
;MKILVIDNYDSFTYNLVQYIGELGAEVATIRNDEYGVEEILSPSGKIRPDKILISPGPGRPKNAGVSLSLVKNIANMDKPIPVFGVCLGHQVIGEAFGSEVGPAKTIMHGKVSKVTHSGIGLFRKIPSPYTVTR
;
A
#
# COMPACT_ATOMS: atom_id res chain seq x y z
N MET A 1 13.87 9.75 -6.97
CA MET A 1 13.07 9.18 -5.86
C MET A 1 12.77 7.74 -6.22
N LYS A 2 13.15 6.81 -5.35
CA LYS A 2 12.96 5.37 -5.56
C LYS A 2 11.76 4.88 -4.76
N ILE A 3 10.79 4.28 -5.43
CA ILE A 3 9.59 3.72 -4.81
C ILE A 3 9.63 2.20 -4.92
N LEU A 4 9.51 1.53 -3.78
CA LEU A 4 9.34 0.08 -3.73
C LEU A 4 7.86 -0.25 -3.79
N VAL A 5 7.47 -1.11 -4.71
CA VAL A 5 6.13 -1.70 -4.77
C VAL A 5 6.19 -3.13 -4.25
N ILE A 6 5.43 -3.40 -3.19
CA ILE A 6 5.23 -4.77 -2.70
C ILE A 6 4.04 -5.35 -3.45
N ASP A 7 4.29 -6.35 -4.27
CA ASP A 7 3.27 -7.05 -5.05
C ASP A 7 2.67 -8.20 -4.25
N ASN A 8 1.41 -8.08 -3.90
CA ASN A 8 0.62 -9.11 -3.22
C ASN A 8 -0.05 -10.09 -4.20
N TYR A 9 0.61 -10.40 -5.33
CA TYR A 9 0.09 -11.32 -6.36
C TYR A 9 -1.21 -10.84 -6.98
N ASP A 10 -1.27 -9.54 -7.31
CA ASP A 10 -2.45 -8.90 -7.89
C ASP A 10 -2.19 -8.44 -9.33
N SER A 11 -3.16 -8.70 -10.21
CA SER A 11 -3.06 -8.32 -11.62
C SER A 11 -3.01 -6.81 -11.84
N PHE A 12 -3.47 -6.01 -10.89
CA PHE A 12 -3.47 -4.55 -10.97
C PHE A 12 -2.15 -3.91 -10.52
N THR A 13 -1.25 -4.66 -9.91
CA THR A 13 0.02 -4.13 -9.38
C THR A 13 0.80 -3.37 -10.45
N TYR A 14 0.93 -3.93 -11.65
CA TYR A 14 1.70 -3.29 -12.72
C TYR A 14 1.05 -2.02 -13.30
N ASN A 15 -0.27 -1.86 -13.18
CA ASN A 15 -0.91 -0.58 -13.47
C ASN A 15 -0.44 0.52 -12.50
N LEU A 16 -0.31 0.19 -11.22
CA LEU A 16 0.23 1.10 -10.22
C LEU A 16 1.70 1.42 -10.48
N VAL A 17 2.50 0.40 -10.84
CA VAL A 17 3.92 0.58 -11.24
C VAL A 17 4.03 1.56 -12.41
N GLN A 18 3.19 1.40 -13.43
CA GLN A 18 3.17 2.28 -14.59
C GLN A 18 2.83 3.72 -14.20
N TYR A 19 1.76 3.95 -13.43
CA TYR A 19 1.38 5.30 -12.98
C TYR A 19 2.50 5.98 -12.18
N ILE A 20 3.16 5.23 -11.29
CA ILE A 20 4.29 5.77 -10.51
C ILE A 20 5.46 6.13 -11.43
N GLY A 21 5.76 5.28 -12.42
CA GLY A 21 6.80 5.54 -13.42
C GLY A 21 6.51 6.76 -14.28
N GLU A 22 5.26 6.94 -14.73
CA GLU A 22 4.82 8.12 -15.48
C GLU A 22 4.96 9.43 -14.68
N LEU A 23 4.89 9.36 -13.35
CA LEU A 23 5.16 10.47 -12.44
C LEU A 23 6.66 10.74 -12.25
N GLY A 24 7.54 10.01 -12.94
CA GLY A 24 9.00 10.22 -12.92
C GLY A 24 9.74 9.58 -11.75
N ALA A 25 9.13 8.62 -11.04
CA ALA A 25 9.82 7.87 -10.01
C ALA A 25 10.55 6.65 -10.60
N GLU A 26 11.68 6.29 -9.98
CA GLU A 26 12.30 4.98 -10.18
C GLU A 26 11.51 3.95 -9.39
N VAL A 27 11.03 2.89 -10.04
CA VAL A 27 10.20 1.87 -9.39
C VAL A 27 10.94 0.55 -9.31
N ALA A 28 11.04 -0.02 -8.12
CA ALA A 28 11.41 -1.41 -7.89
C ALA A 28 10.18 -2.18 -7.44
N THR A 29 9.98 -3.37 -7.97
CA THR A 29 8.85 -4.25 -7.60
C THR A 29 9.38 -5.56 -7.06
N ILE A 30 8.88 -5.99 -5.92
CA ILE A 30 9.17 -7.30 -5.32
C ILE A 30 7.87 -8.00 -4.91
N ARG A 31 7.89 -9.32 -4.89
CA ARG A 31 6.79 -10.11 -4.31
C ARG A 31 6.79 -10.01 -2.79
N ASN A 32 5.62 -10.17 -2.18
CA ASN A 32 5.45 -10.05 -0.73
C ASN A 32 6.12 -11.17 0.09
N ASP A 33 6.66 -12.17 -0.56
CA ASP A 33 7.37 -13.33 0.01
C ASP A 33 8.82 -13.47 -0.49
N GLU A 34 9.31 -12.49 -1.27
CA GLU A 34 10.64 -12.56 -1.89
C GLU A 34 11.77 -12.13 -0.95
N TYR A 35 11.50 -11.15 -0.08
CA TYR A 35 12.49 -10.58 0.85
C TYR A 35 11.91 -10.45 2.26
N GLY A 36 12.78 -10.59 3.27
CA GLY A 36 12.46 -10.28 4.65
C GLY A 36 12.48 -8.78 4.95
N VAL A 37 11.91 -8.40 6.11
CA VAL A 37 11.86 -6.99 6.55
C VAL A 37 13.26 -6.37 6.63
N GLU A 38 14.23 -7.10 7.20
CA GLU A 38 15.60 -6.63 7.38
C GLU A 38 16.28 -6.35 6.04
N GLU A 39 16.05 -7.19 5.05
CA GLU A 39 16.63 -7.01 3.71
C GLU A 39 16.05 -5.79 3.00
N ILE A 40 14.74 -5.53 3.17
CA ILE A 40 14.06 -4.37 2.59
C ILE A 40 14.52 -3.07 3.27
N LEU A 41 14.66 -3.08 4.59
CA LEU A 41 14.99 -1.88 5.38
C LEU A 41 16.48 -1.65 5.57
N SER A 42 17.35 -2.58 5.16
CA SER A 42 18.80 -2.45 5.33
C SER A 42 19.35 -1.19 4.68
N PRO A 43 20.10 -0.35 5.42
CA PRO A 43 20.77 0.82 4.85
C PRO A 43 21.80 0.47 3.76
N SER A 44 22.37 -0.73 3.81
CA SER A 44 23.30 -1.29 2.82
C SER A 44 22.62 -2.17 1.78
N GLY A 45 21.29 -2.36 1.89
CA GLY A 45 20.51 -3.21 1.00
C GLY A 45 20.44 -2.66 -0.43
N LYS A 46 20.23 -3.55 -1.38
CA LYS A 46 20.10 -3.20 -2.82
C LYS A 46 18.84 -2.35 -3.11
N ILE A 47 17.79 -2.51 -2.29
CA ILE A 47 16.47 -1.90 -2.54
C ILE A 47 16.46 -0.45 -2.09
N ARG A 48 16.76 -0.14 -0.84
CA ARG A 48 16.85 1.21 -0.24
C ARG A 48 15.77 2.18 -0.74
N PRO A 49 14.49 1.91 -0.46
CA PRO A 49 13.41 2.74 -1.00
C PRO A 49 13.30 4.08 -0.25
N ASP A 50 12.95 5.14 -0.99
CA ASP A 50 12.52 6.42 -0.40
C ASP A 50 11.07 6.35 0.10
N LYS A 51 10.24 5.54 -0.58
CA LYS A 51 8.82 5.31 -0.25
C LYS A 51 8.41 3.90 -0.62
N ILE A 52 7.35 3.42 0.00
CA ILE A 52 6.81 2.07 -0.24
C ILE A 52 5.34 2.17 -0.62
N LEU A 53 4.93 1.42 -1.64
CA LEU A 53 3.55 1.17 -1.99
C LEU A 53 3.24 -0.31 -1.80
N ILE A 54 2.17 -0.61 -1.08
CA ILE A 54 1.67 -1.98 -0.90
C ILE A 54 0.46 -2.15 -1.80
N SER A 55 0.53 -3.12 -2.72
CA SER A 55 -0.48 -3.35 -3.75
C SER A 55 -1.78 -3.94 -3.21
N PRO A 56 -2.85 -3.94 -4.02
CA PRO A 56 -3.96 -4.87 -3.84
C PRO A 56 -3.47 -6.31 -3.77
N GLY A 57 -4.34 -7.22 -3.35
CA GLY A 57 -4.05 -8.64 -3.34
C GLY A 57 -5.18 -9.46 -2.75
N PRO A 58 -5.12 -10.78 -2.87
CA PRO A 58 -6.11 -11.69 -2.31
C PRO A 58 -5.93 -11.86 -0.79
N GLY A 59 -6.99 -12.33 -0.14
CA GLY A 59 -6.97 -12.72 1.26
C GLY A 59 -7.09 -11.57 2.25
N ARG A 60 -6.38 -11.68 3.36
CA ARG A 60 -6.42 -10.75 4.50
C ARG A 60 -5.01 -10.24 4.82
N PRO A 61 -4.88 -9.14 5.60
CA PRO A 61 -3.58 -8.58 5.97
C PRO A 61 -2.57 -9.59 6.52
N LYS A 62 -3.02 -10.52 7.37
CA LYS A 62 -2.17 -11.59 7.92
C LYS A 62 -1.60 -12.54 6.88
N ASN A 63 -2.17 -12.58 5.67
CA ASN A 63 -1.73 -13.40 4.56
C ASN A 63 -0.93 -12.62 3.50
N ALA A 64 -0.64 -11.33 3.77
CA ALA A 64 0.06 -10.45 2.84
C ALA A 64 1.61 -10.54 2.96
N GLY A 65 2.13 -11.71 3.26
CA GLY A 65 3.57 -11.96 3.35
C GLY A 65 4.28 -10.98 4.29
N VAL A 66 5.34 -10.35 3.82
CA VAL A 66 6.14 -9.39 4.60
C VAL A 66 5.40 -8.09 4.95
N SER A 67 4.31 -7.78 4.26
CA SER A 67 3.70 -6.44 4.30
C SER A 67 3.30 -5.97 5.71
N LEU A 68 2.67 -6.85 6.51
CA LEU A 68 2.22 -6.47 7.86
C LEU A 68 3.40 -6.21 8.81
N SER A 69 4.40 -7.09 8.81
CA SER A 69 5.60 -6.92 9.64
C SER A 69 6.44 -5.73 9.17
N LEU A 70 6.50 -5.48 7.86
CA LEU A 70 7.20 -4.34 7.29
C LEU A 70 6.61 -3.01 7.79
N VAL A 71 5.28 -2.84 7.73
CA VAL A 71 4.61 -1.62 8.22
C VAL A 71 4.85 -1.43 9.71
N LYS A 72 4.74 -2.49 10.52
CA LYS A 72 5.01 -2.42 11.98
C LYS A 72 6.45 -2.01 12.29
N ASN A 73 7.43 -2.53 11.55
CA ASN A 73 8.82 -2.16 11.73
C ASN A 73 9.08 -0.71 11.33
N ILE A 74 8.54 -0.27 10.20
CA ILE A 74 8.67 1.12 9.73
C ILE A 74 8.07 2.10 10.75
N ALA A 75 6.92 1.77 11.34
CA ALA A 75 6.26 2.62 12.34
C ALA A 75 7.11 2.87 13.60
N ASN A 76 8.05 1.97 13.89
CA ASN A 76 8.95 2.06 15.04
C ASN A 76 10.32 2.67 14.70
N MET A 77 10.55 3.11 13.47
CA MET A 77 11.81 3.77 13.07
C MET A 77 11.83 5.23 13.53
N ASP A 78 12.99 5.74 13.90
CA ASP A 78 13.18 7.16 14.20
C ASP A 78 12.83 8.06 13.00
N LYS A 79 13.10 7.57 11.80
CA LYS A 79 12.76 8.22 10.54
C LYS A 79 11.96 7.24 9.68
N PRO A 80 10.65 7.17 9.86
CA PRO A 80 9.82 6.20 9.15
C PRO A 80 9.79 6.49 7.64
N ILE A 81 9.89 5.43 6.84
CA ILE A 81 9.71 5.49 5.41
C ILE A 81 8.21 5.69 5.12
N PRO A 82 7.80 6.66 4.28
CA PRO A 82 6.39 6.81 3.93
C PRO A 82 5.85 5.57 3.23
N VAL A 83 4.71 5.08 3.71
CA VAL A 83 4.01 3.90 3.16
C VAL A 83 2.63 4.31 2.66
N PHE A 84 2.27 3.87 1.47
CA PHE A 84 0.93 3.98 0.91
C PHE A 84 0.39 2.59 0.58
N GLY A 85 -0.88 2.35 0.88
CA GLY A 85 -1.53 1.07 0.63
C GLY A 85 -2.79 1.20 -0.22
N VAL A 86 -2.95 0.29 -1.18
CA VAL A 86 -4.14 0.20 -2.03
C VAL A 86 -4.86 -1.11 -1.72
N CYS A 87 -6.18 -1.04 -1.45
CA CYS A 87 -7.03 -2.20 -1.15
C CYS A 87 -6.45 -3.05 0.00
N LEU A 88 -5.93 -4.25 -0.27
CA LEU A 88 -5.27 -5.08 0.75
C LEU A 88 -4.15 -4.31 1.46
N GLY A 89 -3.35 -3.53 0.73
CA GLY A 89 -2.30 -2.70 1.33
C GLY A 89 -2.83 -1.65 2.32
N HIS A 90 -3.98 -1.03 2.03
CA HIS A 90 -4.66 -0.14 2.98
C HIS A 90 -5.13 -0.89 4.24
N GLN A 91 -5.66 -2.10 4.08
CA GLN A 91 -6.07 -2.97 5.18
C GLN A 91 -4.87 -3.39 6.04
N VAL A 92 -3.74 -3.71 5.42
CA VAL A 92 -2.46 -4.03 6.10
C VAL A 92 -2.03 -2.86 6.99
N ILE A 93 -2.09 -1.64 6.49
CA ILE A 93 -1.76 -0.44 7.28
C ILE A 93 -2.73 -0.32 8.46
N GLY A 94 -4.03 -0.42 8.22
CA GLY A 94 -5.04 -0.37 9.29
C GLY A 94 -4.77 -1.40 10.40
N GLU A 95 -4.53 -2.66 10.04
CA GLU A 95 -4.26 -3.73 11.00
C GLU A 95 -2.92 -3.53 11.73
N ALA A 96 -1.90 -3.02 11.06
CA ALA A 96 -0.61 -2.71 11.67
C ALA A 96 -0.73 -1.69 12.81
N PHE A 97 -1.67 -0.74 12.69
CA PHE A 97 -1.98 0.27 13.70
C PHE A 97 -3.15 -0.10 14.62
N GLY A 98 -3.55 -1.37 14.65
CA GLY A 98 -4.53 -1.90 15.61
C GLY A 98 -5.99 -1.78 15.18
N SER A 99 -6.27 -1.42 13.94
CA SER A 99 -7.64 -1.45 13.42
C SER A 99 -8.09 -2.87 13.13
N GLU A 100 -9.36 -3.15 13.36
CA GLU A 100 -9.99 -4.40 12.95
C GLU A 100 -10.38 -4.33 11.48
N VAL A 101 -9.96 -5.33 10.69
CA VAL A 101 -10.34 -5.49 9.28
C VAL A 101 -11.42 -6.55 9.15
N GLY A 102 -12.63 -6.14 8.85
CA GLY A 102 -13.79 -7.00 8.73
C GLY A 102 -14.66 -6.70 7.52
N PRO A 103 -15.72 -7.50 7.31
CA PRO A 103 -16.67 -7.26 6.22
C PRO A 103 -17.36 -5.90 6.36
N ALA A 104 -17.57 -5.20 5.24
CA ALA A 104 -18.37 -4.00 5.22
C ALA A 104 -19.84 -4.33 5.57
N LYS A 105 -20.58 -3.35 6.16
CA LYS A 105 -22.03 -3.49 6.45
C LYS A 105 -22.82 -3.90 5.21
N THR A 106 -22.42 -3.42 4.05
CA THR A 106 -22.98 -3.81 2.76
C THR A 106 -21.85 -4.29 1.88
N ILE A 107 -21.84 -5.59 1.57
CA ILE A 107 -20.83 -6.17 0.67
C ILE A 107 -21.19 -5.78 -0.76
N MET A 108 -20.24 -5.17 -1.46
CA MET A 108 -20.34 -4.81 -2.88
C MET A 108 -19.10 -5.25 -3.63
N HIS A 109 -19.29 -5.74 -4.85
CA HIS A 109 -18.22 -6.07 -5.77
C HIS A 109 -18.63 -5.66 -7.18
N GLY A 110 -17.70 -5.08 -7.95
CA GLY A 110 -17.95 -4.65 -9.32
C GLY A 110 -18.98 -3.51 -9.46
N LYS A 111 -19.23 -2.75 -8.40
CA LYS A 111 -20.13 -1.59 -8.39
C LYS A 111 -19.37 -0.34 -8.00
N VAL A 112 -19.96 0.82 -8.25
CA VAL A 112 -19.40 2.11 -7.85
C VAL A 112 -20.05 2.62 -6.58
N SER A 113 -19.29 3.36 -5.78
CA SER A 113 -19.77 4.07 -4.60
C SER A 113 -19.21 5.48 -4.56
N LYS A 114 -19.93 6.39 -3.91
CA LYS A 114 -19.42 7.74 -3.62
C LYS A 114 -18.68 7.72 -2.29
N VAL A 115 -17.50 8.33 -2.28
CA VAL A 115 -16.65 8.51 -1.10
C VAL A 115 -16.55 9.99 -0.80
N THR A 116 -16.76 10.35 0.46
CA THR A 116 -16.54 11.71 0.97
C THR A 116 -15.26 11.77 1.78
N HIS A 117 -14.59 12.92 1.76
CA HIS A 117 -13.36 13.17 2.50
C HIS A 117 -13.24 14.64 2.93
N SER A 118 -12.31 14.92 3.84
CA SER A 118 -12.09 16.24 4.40
C SER A 118 -11.36 17.23 3.47
N GLY A 119 -10.83 16.77 2.33
CA GLY A 119 -10.07 17.60 1.39
C GLY A 119 -8.63 17.93 1.84
N ILE A 120 -8.14 17.32 2.93
CA ILE A 120 -6.78 17.56 3.45
C ILE A 120 -5.82 16.41 3.08
N GLY A 121 -4.51 16.64 3.24
CA GLY A 121 -3.47 15.64 2.96
C GLY A 121 -3.52 15.12 1.53
N LEU A 122 -3.62 13.82 1.37
CA LEU A 122 -3.68 13.13 0.08
C LEU A 122 -4.92 13.50 -0.74
N PHE A 123 -6.00 13.96 -0.10
CA PHE A 123 -7.25 14.31 -0.75
C PHE A 123 -7.33 15.79 -1.19
N ARG A 124 -6.24 16.55 -1.01
CA ARG A 124 -6.21 17.95 -1.46
C ARG A 124 -6.40 18.00 -2.98
N LYS A 125 -7.33 18.86 -3.43
CA LYS A 125 -7.72 19.04 -4.84
C LYS A 125 -8.48 17.85 -5.46
N ILE A 126 -8.87 16.85 -4.68
CA ILE A 126 -9.78 15.80 -5.14
C ILE A 126 -11.21 16.27 -4.82
N PRO A 127 -12.17 16.17 -5.76
CA PRO A 127 -13.58 16.50 -5.50
C PRO A 127 -14.16 15.62 -4.38
N SER A 128 -15.02 16.20 -3.53
CA SER A 128 -15.77 15.44 -2.52
C SER A 128 -17.26 15.75 -2.64
N PRO A 129 -18.12 14.75 -2.89
CA PRO A 129 -17.79 13.33 -3.06
C PRO A 129 -17.17 12.99 -4.41
N TYR A 130 -16.40 11.90 -4.48
CA TYR A 130 -15.94 11.33 -5.75
C TYR A 130 -16.34 9.85 -5.87
N THR A 131 -16.37 9.34 -7.08
CA THR A 131 -16.81 7.97 -7.37
C THR A 131 -15.63 7.02 -7.39
N VAL A 132 -15.76 5.89 -6.71
CA VAL A 132 -14.78 4.80 -6.67
C VAL A 132 -15.42 3.48 -7.04
N THR A 133 -14.64 2.58 -7.60
CA THR A 133 -15.03 1.18 -7.84
C THR A 133 -14.82 0.35 -6.57
N ARG A 134 -15.73 -0.57 -6.33
CA ARG A 134 -15.69 -1.49 -5.19
C ARG A 134 -15.68 -2.94 -5.65
#